data_ddbdc89afdd13480a9925263cfa20999
#
_entry.id   ddbdc89afdd13480a9925263cfa20999
#
_cell.length_a   1.000
_cell.length_b   1.000
_cell.length_c   1.000
_cell.angle_alpha   90.00
_cell.angle_beta   90.00
_cell.angle_gamma   90.00
#
_symmetry.space_group_name_H-M   'P 1'
#
loop_
_entity.id
_entity.type
_entity.pdbx_description
1 polymer ?
#
loop_
_entity_poly.entity_id
_entity_poly.type
_entity_poly.pdbx_seq_one_letter_code
_entity_poly.pdbx_strand_id
1 'polypeptide(L)' 'MKNLRLKSARAAKDLSQQQLADLVSVSRQTINAIEKGDYNPTIRLCISICQALGCTLDALFWPETE' A
#
# COMPACT_ATOMS: atom_id res chain seq x y z
N MET A 1 -2.05 13.06 -0.12
CA MET A 1 -1.04 12.92 0.95
C MET A 1 -0.25 11.64 0.74
N LYS A 2 1.07 11.69 0.88
CA LYS A 2 1.91 10.52 0.69
C LYS A 2 1.61 9.44 1.72
N ASN A 3 1.65 8.19 1.29
CA ASN A 3 1.49 7.06 2.22
C ASN A 3 2.85 6.43 2.50
N LEU A 4 3.59 7.06 3.41
CA LEU A 4 4.92 6.59 3.79
C LEU A 4 4.88 5.28 4.57
N ARG A 5 3.77 5.01 5.26
CA ARG A 5 3.60 3.75 6.00
C ARG A 5 3.53 2.57 5.05
N LEU A 6 2.83 2.73 3.93
CA LEU A 6 2.79 1.70 2.89
C LEU A 6 4.18 1.45 2.33
N LYS A 7 4.89 2.52 2.00
CA LYS A 7 6.25 2.42 1.47
C LYS A 7 7.17 1.70 2.45
N SER A 8 7.11 2.07 3.74
CA SER A 8 7.94 1.45 4.78
C SER A 8 7.60 -0.02 4.98
N ALA A 9 6.31 -0.37 5.00
CA ALA A 9 5.89 -1.76 5.17
C ALA A 9 6.33 -2.63 3.99
N ARG A 10 6.23 -2.07 2.78
CA ARG A 10 6.69 -2.76 1.57
C ARG A 10 8.20 -3.01 1.64
N ALA A 11 8.96 -1.98 2.00
CA ALA A 11 10.42 -2.08 2.11
C ALA A 11 10.83 -3.07 3.19
N ALA A 12 10.09 -3.14 4.30
CA ALA A 12 10.37 -4.08 5.38
C ALA A 12 10.22 -5.54 4.93
N LYS A 13 9.44 -5.78 3.88
CA LYS A 13 9.26 -7.12 3.29
C LYS A 13 10.20 -7.34 2.09
N ASP A 14 11.11 -6.42 1.83
CA ASP A 14 12.02 -6.47 0.69
C ASP A 14 11.30 -6.58 -0.66
N LEU A 15 10.13 -5.95 -0.78
CA LEU A 15 9.35 -5.96 -2.00
C LEU A 15 9.52 -4.66 -2.77
N SER A 16 9.74 -4.78 -4.08
CA SER A 16 9.67 -3.63 -4.98
C SER A 16 8.21 -3.25 -5.20
N GLN A 17 7.98 -2.07 -5.77
CA GLN A 17 6.63 -1.66 -6.16
C GLN A 17 6.02 -2.67 -7.14
N GLN A 18 6.82 -3.17 -8.09
CA GLN A 18 6.35 -4.14 -9.07
C GLN A 18 5.98 -5.46 -8.40
N GLN A 19 6.79 -5.92 -7.47
CA GLN A 19 6.52 -7.18 -6.77
C GLN A 19 5.23 -7.09 -5.95
N LEU A 20 5.01 -5.98 -5.24
CA LEU A 20 3.77 -5.80 -4.51
C LEU A 20 2.58 -5.70 -5.47
N ALA A 21 2.74 -4.97 -6.57
CA ALA A 21 1.68 -4.85 -7.57
C ALA A 21 1.28 -6.22 -8.12
N ASP A 22 2.25 -7.07 -8.40
CA ASP A 22 1.99 -8.43 -8.89
C ASP A 22 1.23 -9.26 -7.85
N LEU A 23 1.56 -9.12 -6.57
CA LEU A 23 0.88 -9.86 -5.50
C LEU A 23 -0.59 -9.47 -5.37
N VAL A 24 -0.94 -8.21 -5.65
CA VAL A 24 -2.31 -7.71 -5.49
C VAL A 24 -3.00 -7.46 -6.82
N SER A 25 -2.39 -7.91 -7.91
CA SER A 25 -2.98 -7.91 -9.27
C SER A 25 -3.33 -6.52 -9.79
N VAL A 26 -2.44 -5.56 -9.55
CA VAL A 26 -2.56 -4.21 -10.13
C VAL A 26 -1.26 -3.82 -10.81
N SER A 27 -1.24 -2.70 -11.49
CA SER A 27 -0.03 -2.20 -12.14
C SER A 27 0.90 -1.55 -11.12
N ARG A 28 2.20 -1.50 -11.47
CA ARG A 28 3.18 -0.79 -10.66
C ARG A 28 2.81 0.68 -10.50
N GLN A 29 2.27 1.29 -11.56
CA GLN A 29 1.84 2.69 -11.51
C GLN A 29 0.78 2.91 -10.43
N THR A 30 -0.12 1.94 -10.23
CA THR A 30 -1.14 2.02 -9.20
C THR A 30 -0.50 2.06 -7.80
N ILE A 31 0.45 1.18 -7.53
CA ILE A 31 1.15 1.17 -6.24
C ILE A 31 1.93 2.48 -6.05
N ASN A 32 2.63 2.93 -7.08
CA ASN A 32 3.35 4.19 -7.01
C ASN A 32 2.42 5.37 -6.72
N ALA A 33 1.27 5.42 -7.37
CA ALA A 33 0.30 6.50 -7.17
C ALA A 33 -0.27 6.48 -5.76
N ILE A 34 -0.52 5.30 -5.18
CA ILE A 34 -0.99 5.18 -3.80
C ILE A 34 0.08 5.71 -2.84
N GLU A 35 1.33 5.33 -3.05
CA GLU A 35 2.43 5.77 -2.19
C GLU A 35 2.65 7.27 -2.26
N LYS A 36 2.43 7.86 -3.43
CA LYS A 36 2.53 9.32 -3.62
C LYS A 36 1.33 10.09 -3.07
N GLY A 37 0.23 9.42 -2.83
CA GLY A 37 -1.02 10.07 -2.41
C GLY A 37 -1.84 10.61 -3.56
N ASP A 38 -1.55 10.17 -4.79
CA ASP A 38 -2.26 10.63 -6.00
C ASP A 38 -3.46 9.76 -6.34
N TYR A 39 -3.65 8.65 -5.65
CA TYR A 39 -4.72 7.70 -5.93
C TYR A 39 -5.26 7.14 -4.63
N ASN A 40 -6.59 7.15 -4.50
CA ASN A 40 -7.27 6.57 -3.34
C ASN A 40 -7.71 5.16 -3.70
N PRO A 41 -7.07 4.11 -3.15
CA PRO A 41 -7.44 2.74 -3.47
C PRO A 41 -8.83 2.39 -2.92
N THR A 42 -9.49 1.43 -3.59
CA THR A 42 -10.73 0.86 -3.06
C THR A 42 -10.43 0.14 -1.76
N ILE A 43 -11.49 -0.07 -0.95
CA ILE A 43 -11.31 -0.83 0.30
C ILE A 43 -10.82 -2.26 0.02
N ARG A 44 -11.29 -2.87 -1.07
CA ARG A 44 -10.84 -4.20 -1.47
C ARG A 44 -9.35 -4.23 -1.75
N LEU A 45 -8.84 -3.23 -2.48
CA LEU A 45 -7.41 -3.13 -2.78
C LEU A 45 -6.61 -2.88 -1.49
N CYS A 46 -7.10 -2.03 -0.61
CA CYS A 46 -6.47 -1.79 0.69
C CYS A 46 -6.34 -3.10 1.48
N ILE A 47 -7.40 -3.90 1.52
CA ILE A 47 -7.37 -5.19 2.22
C ILE A 47 -6.33 -6.12 1.59
N SER A 48 -6.31 -6.21 0.26
CA SER A 48 -5.35 -7.06 -0.45
C SER A 48 -3.90 -6.66 -0.15
N ILE A 49 -3.62 -5.36 -0.16
CA ILE A 49 -2.29 -4.84 0.17
C ILE A 49 -1.92 -5.20 1.60
N CYS A 50 -2.84 -4.98 2.55
CA CYS A 50 -2.59 -5.31 3.95
C CYS A 50 -2.32 -6.80 4.14
N GLN A 51 -3.07 -7.67 3.47
CA GLN A 51 -2.84 -9.10 3.54
C GLN A 51 -1.48 -9.49 2.97
N ALA A 52 -1.08 -8.88 1.86
CA ALA A 52 0.21 -9.16 1.24
C ALA A 52 1.37 -8.75 2.14
N LEU A 53 1.20 -7.67 2.90
CA LEU A 53 2.25 -7.14 3.77
C LEU A 53 2.14 -7.59 5.23
N GLY A 54 1.10 -8.34 5.57
CA GLY A 54 0.89 -8.79 6.95
C GLY A 54 0.57 -7.65 7.91
N CYS A 55 -0.09 -6.60 7.41
CA CYS A 55 -0.44 -5.41 8.19
C CYS A 55 -1.95 -5.29 8.32
N THR A 56 -2.39 -4.40 9.20
CA THR A 56 -3.80 -4.08 9.36
C THR A 56 -4.15 -2.83 8.55
N LEU A 57 -5.43 -2.60 8.29
CA LEU A 57 -5.89 -1.42 7.57
C LEU A 57 -5.50 -0.13 8.29
N ASP A 58 -5.65 -0.10 9.60
CA ASP A 58 -5.30 1.09 10.37
C ASP A 58 -3.80 1.35 10.39
N ALA A 59 -2.98 0.32 10.26
CA ALA A 59 -1.53 0.49 10.17
C ALA A 59 -1.10 1.21 8.89
N LEU A 60 -1.80 0.98 7.78
CA LEU A 60 -1.38 1.49 6.47
C LEU A 60 -2.28 2.58 5.90
N PHE A 61 -3.58 2.52 6.13
CA PHE A 61 -4.52 3.38 5.43
C PHE A 61 -5.40 4.24 6.32
N TRP A 62 -5.35 4.05 7.63
CA TRP A 62 -6.16 4.85 8.53
C TRP A 62 -5.47 6.18 8.80
N PRO A 63 -6.20 7.30 8.72
CA PRO A 63 -5.58 8.60 9.03
C PRO A 63 -5.07 8.63 10.46
N GLU A 64 -3.92 9.26 10.66
CA GLU A 64 -3.43 9.50 11.99
C GLU A 64 -4.29 10.55 12.65
N THR A 65 -4.73 10.28 13.88
CA THR A 65 -5.49 11.24 14.67
C THR A 65 -4.63 11.75 15.79
N GLU A 66 -4.79 13.00 16.08
CA GLU A 66 -4.07 13.62 17.19
C GLU A 66 -4.90 13.63 18.44
#